data_ff55bf5d9a91c932057cddd3abfc57e0
#
_entry.id   ff55bf5d9a91c932057cddd3abfc57e0
#
_cell.length_a   1.000
_cell.length_b   1.000
_cell.length_c   1.000
_cell.angle_alpha   90.00
_cell.angle_beta   90.00
_cell.angle_gamma   90.00
#
_symmetry.space_group_name_H-M   'P 1'
#
loop_
_entity.id
_entity.type
_entity.pdbx_description
1 polymer ?
#
loop_
_entity_poly.entity_id
_entity_poly.type
_entity_poly.pdbx_seq_one_letter_code
_entity_poly.pdbx_strand_id
1 'polypeptide(L)'
;LVQKGIAIDKANRQNKALGKLVSGKKSERQEKNPQASMTQEEFDKKKEEQAEKRKARKNNGAKRDMHCEMEEVHVTIDPVMDAEFLKTLRLFGTRTCIRYSMEPIKFIKTVYHINTYTDGSILYPGKTPPALLLNSSYSPSFAAGLLQMRYIYSMPVERIIKYFADNGFTLRKATANKLIARSADVLENFYKAICQVVLQQDYVSADETYHKVLLAKTKPTDKGSKKGYLWAVSAPKLGLVFFVYEDGSRSEQVILNIFSDYKGTIQSDAYAPYRKLESDAYPDIMRIACLQHVKRDFIDCGKEDKDAQEVVDILNRFYREDKKHKVGVNGWTVEDHLAYRQSYAPDILQDLLEKLEEISSRKDLLPKSTLAQAVGYALNEYNAICDIFKRGDTALDNNYIERIQRYISLSRRNSMFFGSHEGAGRAAILYSIAISCRLNGINLFEYICDVIEKTAEWQPNTPWEKYRDLLPDRWKKQQQH
;
A
#
# COMPACT_ATOMS: atom_id res chain seq x y z
N LEU A 1 6.56 -47.85 -29.31
CA LEU A 1 6.96 -47.40 -27.96
C LEU A 1 7.42 -45.96 -27.98
N VAL A 2 8.30 -45.55 -28.94
CA VAL A 2 8.83 -44.18 -29.05
C VAL A 2 7.74 -43.13 -29.28
N GLN A 3 6.74 -43.41 -30.14
CA GLN A 3 5.62 -42.47 -30.38
C GLN A 3 4.70 -42.29 -29.16
N LYS A 4 4.53 -43.34 -28.32
CA LYS A 4 3.81 -43.22 -27.05
C LYS A 4 4.56 -42.41 -26.02
N GLY A 5 5.89 -42.49 -25.96
CA GLY A 5 6.73 -41.67 -25.09
C GLY A 5 6.61 -40.20 -25.44
N ILE A 6 6.66 -39.84 -26.73
CA ILE A 6 6.52 -38.45 -27.20
C ILE A 6 5.13 -37.89 -26.89
N ALA A 7 4.08 -38.70 -27.01
CA ALA A 7 2.70 -38.25 -26.67
C ALA A 7 2.51 -38.01 -25.16
N ILE A 8 3.12 -38.86 -24.33
CA ILE A 8 3.08 -38.72 -22.86
C ILE A 8 3.86 -37.45 -22.43
N ASP A 9 5.03 -37.21 -23.02
CA ASP A 9 5.82 -35.98 -22.73
C ASP A 9 5.09 -34.72 -23.17
N LYS A 10 4.40 -34.75 -24.31
CA LYS A 10 3.58 -33.62 -24.78
C LYS A 10 2.39 -33.37 -23.86
N ALA A 11 1.71 -34.40 -23.40
CA ALA A 11 0.60 -34.32 -22.44
C ALA A 11 1.07 -33.80 -21.07
N ASN A 12 2.22 -34.25 -20.58
CA ASN A 12 2.82 -33.78 -19.33
C ASN A 12 3.26 -32.31 -19.39
N ARG A 13 3.78 -31.85 -20.54
CA ARG A 13 4.09 -30.41 -20.76
C ARG A 13 2.82 -29.58 -20.82
N GLN A 14 1.76 -30.05 -21.47
CA GLN A 14 0.46 -29.39 -21.50
C GLN A 14 -0.19 -29.31 -20.11
N ASN A 15 -0.16 -30.39 -19.33
CA ASN A 15 -0.67 -30.43 -17.97
C ASN A 15 0.13 -29.50 -17.02
N LYS A 16 1.47 -29.39 -17.22
CA LYS A 16 2.32 -28.46 -16.47
C LYS A 16 2.04 -27.00 -16.84
N ALA A 17 1.72 -26.71 -18.10
CA ALA A 17 1.31 -25.39 -18.57
C ALA A 17 -0.08 -25.01 -18.07
N LEU A 18 -1.04 -25.96 -18.11
CA LEU A 18 -2.38 -25.79 -17.54
C LEU A 18 -2.36 -25.60 -16.01
N GLY A 19 -1.50 -26.34 -15.31
CA GLY A 19 -1.27 -26.16 -13.87
C GLY A 19 -0.74 -24.76 -13.53
N LYS A 20 0.14 -24.19 -14.37
CA LYS A 20 0.61 -22.79 -14.21
C LYS A 20 -0.49 -21.75 -14.49
N LEU A 21 -1.40 -22.02 -15.42
CA LEU A 21 -2.54 -21.15 -15.75
C LEU A 21 -3.63 -21.17 -14.67
N VAL A 22 -3.87 -22.35 -14.07
CA VAL A 22 -4.91 -22.55 -13.05
C VAL A 22 -4.46 -22.07 -11.66
N SER A 23 -3.20 -22.31 -11.29
CA SER A 23 -2.67 -21.95 -9.97
C SER A 23 -2.21 -20.49 -9.82
N GLY A 24 -2.17 -19.72 -10.92
CA GLY A 24 -1.62 -18.35 -10.94
C GLY A 24 -0.11 -18.32 -10.70
N LYS A 25 0.52 -17.15 -10.91
CA LYS A 25 1.93 -16.96 -10.55
C LYS A 25 2.07 -17.17 -9.03
N LYS A 26 2.88 -18.14 -8.62
CA LYS A 26 3.23 -18.35 -7.20
C LYS A 26 3.87 -17.07 -6.67
N SER A 27 3.43 -16.59 -5.49
CA SER A 27 4.06 -15.44 -4.86
C SER A 27 5.52 -15.75 -4.54
N GLU A 28 6.39 -14.74 -4.52
CA GLU A 28 7.83 -14.84 -4.19
C GLU A 28 8.16 -15.57 -2.87
N ARG A 29 7.17 -15.76 -1.99
CA ARG A 29 7.29 -16.51 -0.74
C ARG A 29 7.22 -18.03 -0.87
N GLN A 30 6.98 -18.57 -2.07
CA GLN A 30 7.06 -20.01 -2.32
C GLN A 30 8.38 -20.42 -2.97
N GLU A 31 9.48 -19.84 -2.56
CA GLU A 31 10.77 -20.52 -2.69
C GLU A 31 10.68 -21.84 -1.95
N LYS A 32 11.12 -22.90 -2.60
CA LYS A 32 11.27 -24.22 -1.99
C LYS A 32 11.94 -24.01 -0.63
N ASN A 33 11.28 -24.45 0.43
CA ASN A 33 11.81 -24.39 1.77
C ASN A 33 13.26 -24.89 1.74
N PRO A 34 14.27 -24.05 2.01
CA PRO A 34 15.67 -24.49 1.96
C PRO A 34 15.97 -25.66 2.90
N GLN A 35 15.07 -25.89 3.85
CA GLN A 35 15.14 -27.03 4.78
C GLN A 35 14.76 -28.37 4.13
N ALA A 36 14.08 -28.38 2.97
CA ALA A 36 13.68 -29.63 2.30
C ALA A 36 14.84 -30.38 1.60
N SER A 37 16.00 -29.73 1.43
CA SER A 37 17.21 -30.31 0.83
C SER A 37 18.36 -30.50 1.81
N MET A 38 18.11 -30.25 3.11
CA MET A 38 19.12 -30.40 4.17
C MET A 38 19.14 -31.84 4.70
N THR A 39 20.31 -32.34 5.01
CA THR A 39 20.45 -33.57 5.78
C THR A 39 19.94 -33.38 7.20
N GLN A 40 19.57 -34.50 7.87
CA GLN A 40 19.07 -34.45 9.25
C GLN A 40 20.09 -33.79 10.20
N GLU A 41 21.37 -34.09 10.00
CA GLU A 41 22.46 -33.52 10.82
C GLU A 41 22.61 -31.99 10.63
N GLU A 42 22.46 -31.48 9.40
CA GLU A 42 22.47 -30.04 9.14
C GLU A 42 21.24 -29.33 9.73
N PHE A 43 20.10 -30.01 9.73
CA PHE A 43 18.88 -29.48 10.34
C PHE A 43 19.02 -29.38 11.86
N ASP A 44 19.56 -30.43 12.50
CA ASP A 44 19.75 -30.46 13.95
C ASP A 44 20.79 -29.44 14.40
N LYS A 45 21.90 -29.29 13.66
CA LYS A 45 22.92 -28.27 13.91
C LYS A 45 22.37 -26.84 13.80
N LYS A 46 21.57 -26.55 12.78
CA LYS A 46 20.88 -25.25 12.65
C LYS A 46 19.88 -25.02 13.78
N LYS A 47 19.21 -26.03 14.23
CA LYS A 47 18.27 -25.96 15.36
C LYS A 47 18.98 -25.64 16.67
N GLU A 48 20.13 -26.23 16.89
CA GLU A 48 20.98 -25.93 18.06
C GLU A 48 21.54 -24.51 18.00
N GLU A 49 22.09 -24.06 16.85
CA GLU A 49 22.53 -22.68 16.65
C GLU A 49 21.42 -21.66 16.86
N GLN A 50 20.19 -21.97 16.42
CA GLN A 50 19.03 -21.11 16.67
C GLN A 50 18.62 -21.12 18.14
N ALA A 51 18.73 -22.24 18.82
CA ALA A 51 18.45 -22.35 20.26
C ALA A 51 19.48 -21.56 21.10
N GLU A 52 20.77 -21.61 20.73
CA GLU A 52 21.82 -20.80 21.35
C GLU A 52 21.63 -19.31 21.09
N LYS A 53 21.30 -18.90 19.84
CA LYS A 53 20.96 -17.52 19.51
C LYS A 53 19.71 -17.02 20.24
N ARG A 54 18.75 -17.90 20.54
CA ARG A 54 17.57 -17.57 21.39
C ARG A 54 17.94 -17.42 22.86
N LYS A 55 18.86 -18.23 23.39
CA LYS A 55 19.39 -18.11 24.78
C LYS A 55 20.25 -16.85 24.93
N ALA A 56 21.05 -16.50 23.93
CA ALA A 56 21.89 -15.30 23.91
C ALA A 56 21.09 -13.97 23.73
N ARG A 57 19.87 -14.02 23.23
CA ARG A 57 18.97 -12.87 23.21
C ARG A 57 18.45 -12.63 24.61
N LYS A 58 19.11 -11.71 25.35
CA LYS A 58 18.57 -11.18 26.62
C LYS A 58 17.12 -10.78 26.40
N ASN A 59 16.24 -11.28 27.28
CA ASN A 59 14.82 -10.97 27.32
C ASN A 59 14.59 -9.44 27.27
N ASN A 60 14.32 -8.90 26.09
CA ASN A 60 13.85 -7.52 25.92
C ASN A 60 12.32 -7.43 26.10
N GLY A 61 11.73 -8.31 26.91
CA GLY A 61 10.29 -8.34 27.17
C GLY A 61 9.72 -7.06 27.77
N ALA A 62 10.54 -6.29 28.47
CA ALA A 62 10.12 -5.04 29.13
C ALA A 62 9.96 -3.83 28.18
N LYS A 63 10.36 -3.94 26.91
CA LYS A 63 10.29 -2.80 25.96
C LYS A 63 9.07 -2.81 25.05
N ARG A 64 8.17 -3.78 25.14
CA ARG A 64 6.99 -3.87 24.24
C ARG A 64 5.91 -2.84 24.55
N ASP A 65 5.86 -2.33 25.76
CA ASP A 65 4.81 -1.41 26.24
C ASP A 65 5.16 0.07 26.03
N MET A 66 6.35 0.38 25.54
CA MET A 66 6.88 1.76 25.49
C MET A 66 6.18 2.69 24.47
N HIS A 67 5.22 2.21 23.69
CA HIS A 67 4.62 3.00 22.61
C HIS A 67 3.10 2.91 22.52
N CYS A 68 2.44 2.35 23.53
CA CYS A 68 0.97 2.29 23.58
C CYS A 68 0.46 3.18 24.71
N GLU A 69 -0.27 4.24 24.36
CA GLU A 69 -1.12 4.94 25.32
C GLU A 69 -2.29 4.01 25.67
N MET A 70 -2.26 3.47 26.88
CA MET A 70 -3.30 2.62 27.43
C MET A 70 -3.77 3.23 28.76
N GLU A 71 -5.05 3.13 29.03
CA GLU A 71 -5.56 3.41 30.37
C GLU A 71 -4.99 2.36 31.36
N GLU A 72 -4.27 2.80 32.39
CA GLU A 72 -3.73 1.95 33.41
C GLU A 72 -4.70 1.93 34.61
N VAL A 73 -5.23 0.75 34.90
CA VAL A 73 -6.04 0.51 36.10
C VAL A 73 -5.23 -0.26 37.13
N HIS A 74 -4.96 0.38 38.26
CA HIS A 74 -4.26 -0.23 39.37
C HIS A 74 -5.24 -0.87 40.35
N VAL A 75 -5.13 -2.17 40.55
CA VAL A 75 -5.95 -2.93 41.49
C VAL A 75 -5.04 -3.59 42.54
N THR A 76 -5.30 -3.30 43.81
CA THR A 76 -4.65 -3.98 44.92
C THR A 76 -5.45 -5.22 45.27
N ILE A 77 -4.78 -6.36 45.37
CA ILE A 77 -5.40 -7.64 45.72
C ILE A 77 -4.74 -8.14 47.04
N ASP A 78 -5.51 -8.14 48.07
CA ASP A 78 -5.12 -8.69 49.35
C ASP A 78 -5.50 -10.19 49.46
N PRO A 79 -4.85 -10.97 50.30
CA PRO A 79 -5.24 -12.36 50.55
C PRO A 79 -6.69 -12.45 51.06
N VAL A 80 -7.41 -13.47 50.62
CA VAL A 80 -8.76 -13.75 51.11
C VAL A 80 -8.70 -14.31 52.52
N MET A 81 -8.90 -13.45 53.52
CA MET A 81 -8.89 -13.79 54.93
C MET A 81 -9.78 -12.82 55.73
N ASP A 82 -9.95 -13.07 57.01
CA ASP A 82 -10.70 -12.18 57.88
C ASP A 82 -10.08 -10.77 57.89
N ALA A 83 -10.91 -9.74 57.75
CA ALA A 83 -10.47 -8.36 57.62
C ALA A 83 -9.80 -7.83 58.93
N GLU A 84 -10.24 -8.28 60.09
CA GLU A 84 -9.63 -7.89 61.38
C GLU A 84 -8.26 -8.57 61.52
N PHE A 85 -8.14 -9.83 61.12
CA PHE A 85 -6.87 -10.51 61.11
C PHE A 85 -5.87 -9.90 60.14
N LEU A 86 -6.33 -9.50 58.92
CA LEU A 86 -5.49 -8.82 57.94
C LEU A 86 -4.86 -7.53 58.50
N LYS A 87 -5.62 -6.75 59.28
CA LYS A 87 -5.12 -5.53 59.94
C LYS A 87 -3.98 -5.76 60.94
N THR A 88 -3.88 -6.96 61.49
CA THR A 88 -2.80 -7.32 62.41
C THR A 88 -1.51 -7.72 61.70
N LEU A 89 -1.56 -7.97 60.41
CA LEU A 89 -0.41 -8.45 59.64
C LEU A 89 0.39 -7.28 59.05
N ARG A 90 1.70 -7.48 58.96
CA ARG A 90 2.60 -6.53 58.31
C ARG A 90 2.79 -6.93 56.83
N LEU A 91 2.65 -5.96 55.91
CA LEU A 91 2.95 -6.17 54.52
C LEU A 91 4.43 -6.60 54.36
N PHE A 92 4.66 -7.78 53.81
CA PHE A 92 5.99 -8.34 53.55
C PHE A 92 6.56 -7.89 52.20
N GLY A 93 5.71 -7.79 51.18
CA GLY A 93 6.09 -7.35 49.85
C GLY A 93 4.92 -7.36 48.87
N THR A 94 5.07 -6.65 47.75
CA THR A 94 4.09 -6.58 46.68
C THR A 94 4.69 -7.15 45.42
N ARG A 95 3.98 -8.05 44.73
CA ARG A 95 4.34 -8.57 43.42
C ARG A 95 3.42 -7.97 42.38
N THR A 96 3.98 -7.32 41.37
CA THR A 96 3.23 -6.80 40.27
C THR A 96 2.92 -7.88 39.22
N CYS A 97 1.67 -7.97 38.78
CA CYS A 97 1.23 -8.84 37.71
C CYS A 97 0.43 -8.01 36.71
N ILE A 98 0.87 -7.93 35.46
CA ILE A 98 0.21 -7.16 34.43
C ILE A 98 -0.72 -8.08 33.63
N ARG A 99 -1.93 -7.61 33.33
CA ARG A 99 -2.88 -8.23 32.41
C ARG A 99 -3.39 -7.20 31.44
N TYR A 100 -3.32 -7.52 30.14
CA TYR A 100 -3.93 -6.72 29.11
C TYR A 100 -5.34 -7.24 28.85
N SER A 101 -6.32 -6.33 28.84
CA SER A 101 -7.70 -6.63 28.48
C SER A 101 -8.11 -5.77 27.30
N MET A 102 -9.16 -6.16 26.60
CA MET A 102 -9.75 -5.41 25.50
C MET A 102 -11.25 -5.36 25.68
N GLU A 103 -11.80 -4.17 25.57
CA GLU A 103 -13.26 -3.99 25.44
C GLU A 103 -13.66 -3.96 23.98
N PRO A 104 -14.82 -4.55 23.61
CA PRO A 104 -15.35 -4.45 22.26
C PRO A 104 -15.76 -3.01 21.95
N ILE A 105 -16.01 -2.72 20.65
CA ILE A 105 -16.50 -1.42 20.19
C ILE A 105 -17.79 -1.00 20.92
N LYS A 106 -17.85 0.23 21.35
CA LYS A 106 -19.05 0.85 21.97
C LYS A 106 -19.74 1.77 20.99
N PHE A 107 -21.06 1.63 20.83
CA PHE A 107 -21.89 2.58 20.10
C PHE A 107 -22.54 3.53 21.09
N ILE A 108 -22.44 4.85 20.82
CA ILE A 108 -22.96 5.89 21.70
C ILE A 108 -24.10 6.60 20.98
N LYS A 109 -25.26 6.67 21.62
CA LYS A 109 -26.38 7.50 21.19
C LYS A 109 -26.38 8.79 22.02
N THR A 110 -25.92 9.90 21.43
CA THR A 110 -26.02 11.22 22.08
C THR A 110 -27.28 11.90 21.65
N VAL A 111 -28.04 12.41 22.63
CA VAL A 111 -29.28 13.21 22.39
C VAL A 111 -28.95 14.64 22.72
N TYR A 112 -28.99 15.50 21.72
CA TYR A 112 -28.74 16.93 21.87
C TYR A 112 -30.08 17.64 22.02
N HIS A 113 -30.25 18.41 23.11
CA HIS A 113 -31.38 19.33 23.32
C HIS A 113 -30.90 20.74 22.98
N ILE A 114 -31.29 21.23 21.80
CA ILE A 114 -30.81 22.51 21.26
C ILE A 114 -31.84 23.56 21.55
N ASN A 115 -31.55 24.46 22.50
CA ASN A 115 -32.43 25.54 22.87
C ASN A 115 -32.35 26.69 21.86
N THR A 116 -33.50 27.33 21.66
CA THR A 116 -33.60 28.59 20.91
C THR A 116 -34.15 29.65 21.85
N TYR A 117 -33.47 30.76 21.97
CA TYR A 117 -33.89 31.90 22.77
C TYR A 117 -34.45 33.00 21.88
N THR A 118 -35.24 33.91 22.43
CA THR A 118 -35.78 35.06 21.71
C THR A 118 -35.81 36.28 22.62
N ASP A 119 -35.60 37.46 22.05
CA ASP A 119 -35.86 38.78 22.67
C ASP A 119 -37.21 39.34 22.28
N GLY A 120 -38.05 38.53 21.58
CA GLY A 120 -39.35 38.94 21.05
C GLY A 120 -39.31 39.39 19.59
N SER A 121 -38.16 39.73 19.05
CA SER A 121 -37.94 40.18 17.65
C SER A 121 -37.01 39.22 16.86
N ILE A 122 -36.01 38.70 17.51
CA ILE A 122 -34.96 37.84 16.91
C ILE A 122 -34.93 36.50 17.63
N LEU A 123 -34.67 35.42 16.84
CA LEU A 123 -34.41 34.07 17.35
C LEU A 123 -32.92 33.79 17.40
N TYR A 124 -32.44 33.29 18.53
CA TYR A 124 -31.06 32.90 18.79
C TYR A 124 -30.96 31.37 18.96
N PRO A 125 -30.88 30.59 17.87
CA PRO A 125 -30.81 29.13 17.95
C PRO A 125 -29.44 28.67 18.44
N GLY A 126 -29.41 27.62 19.26
CA GLY A 126 -28.19 26.92 19.58
C GLY A 126 -27.57 26.27 18.34
N LYS A 127 -26.25 26.16 18.30
CA LYS A 127 -25.53 25.53 17.18
C LYS A 127 -25.68 24.02 17.23
N THR A 128 -26.08 23.43 16.10
CA THR A 128 -26.13 21.96 15.94
C THR A 128 -24.70 21.38 15.86
N PRO A 129 -24.37 20.32 16.62
CA PRO A 129 -23.09 19.68 16.53
C PRO A 129 -22.76 19.16 15.12
N PRO A 130 -21.49 19.08 14.72
CA PRO A 130 -21.09 18.57 13.42
C PRO A 130 -21.62 17.16 13.17
N ALA A 131 -22.14 16.92 11.98
CA ALA A 131 -22.51 15.61 11.48
C ALA A 131 -21.74 15.33 10.18
N LEU A 132 -21.68 14.07 9.76
CA LEU A 132 -21.05 13.71 8.47
C LEU A 132 -21.67 14.50 7.30
N LEU A 133 -22.95 14.75 7.39
CA LEU A 133 -23.75 15.51 6.42
C LEU A 133 -24.82 16.30 7.12
N LEU A 134 -25.29 17.37 6.51
CA LEU A 134 -26.46 18.10 6.95
C LEU A 134 -27.65 17.12 7.13
N ASN A 135 -28.31 17.18 8.29
CA ASN A 135 -29.41 16.29 8.67
C ASN A 135 -29.05 14.79 8.82
N SER A 136 -27.78 14.44 8.97
CA SER A 136 -27.38 13.07 9.28
C SER A 136 -27.48 12.78 10.77
N SER A 137 -27.97 11.58 11.11
CA SER A 137 -27.90 11.04 12.48
C SER A 137 -26.56 10.37 12.79
N TYR A 138 -25.62 10.36 11.85
CA TYR A 138 -24.32 9.73 12.01
C TYR A 138 -23.24 10.81 12.17
N SER A 139 -22.48 10.69 13.26
CA SER A 139 -21.35 11.58 13.55
C SER A 139 -20.16 11.32 12.59
N PRO A 140 -19.20 12.25 12.50
CA PRO A 140 -17.94 12.02 11.81
C PRO A 140 -17.22 10.75 12.28
N SER A 141 -17.24 10.46 13.59
CA SER A 141 -16.63 9.27 14.18
C SER A 141 -17.24 7.95 13.70
N PHE A 142 -18.55 7.91 13.47
CA PHE A 142 -19.20 6.72 12.91
C PHE A 142 -18.71 6.43 11.48
N ALA A 143 -18.62 7.48 10.66
CA ALA A 143 -18.08 7.36 9.31
C ALA A 143 -16.60 6.97 9.34
N ALA A 144 -15.81 7.60 10.20
CA ALA A 144 -14.38 7.29 10.37
C ALA A 144 -14.15 5.82 10.71
N GLY A 145 -14.92 5.26 11.67
CA GLY A 145 -14.85 3.84 12.02
C GLY A 145 -15.19 2.92 10.85
N LEU A 146 -16.27 3.24 10.12
CA LEU A 146 -16.68 2.48 8.94
C LEU A 146 -15.61 2.50 7.84
N LEU A 147 -15.00 3.67 7.56
CA LEU A 147 -13.94 3.82 6.58
C LEU A 147 -12.65 3.10 6.99
N GLN A 148 -12.26 3.19 8.25
CA GLN A 148 -11.07 2.52 8.76
C GLN A 148 -11.19 0.99 8.62
N MET A 149 -12.33 0.42 9.03
CA MET A 149 -12.59 -1.01 8.87
C MET A 149 -12.55 -1.44 7.40
N ARG A 150 -13.11 -0.63 6.51
CA ARG A 150 -13.22 -0.93 5.09
C ARG A 150 -11.90 -0.80 4.36
N TYR A 151 -11.17 0.32 4.53
CA TYR A 151 -10.03 0.69 3.68
C TYR A 151 -8.66 0.39 4.30
N ILE A 152 -8.56 0.36 5.64
CA ILE A 152 -7.33 -0.02 6.34
C ILE A 152 -7.30 -1.51 6.66
N TYR A 153 -8.41 -2.05 7.19
CA TYR A 153 -8.49 -3.46 7.61
C TYR A 153 -9.10 -4.37 6.55
N SER A 154 -9.43 -3.82 5.37
CA SER A 154 -9.95 -4.58 4.21
C SER A 154 -11.19 -5.42 4.52
N MET A 155 -12.03 -4.99 5.47
CA MET A 155 -13.26 -5.70 5.82
C MET A 155 -14.35 -5.46 4.77
N PRO A 156 -15.01 -6.51 4.24
CA PRO A 156 -16.20 -6.35 3.43
C PRO A 156 -17.34 -5.68 4.23
N VAL A 157 -18.18 -4.91 3.54
CA VAL A 157 -19.29 -4.19 4.20
C VAL A 157 -20.20 -5.15 4.98
N GLU A 158 -20.44 -6.35 4.45
CA GLU A 158 -21.24 -7.38 5.12
C GLU A 158 -20.63 -7.85 6.45
N ARG A 159 -19.31 -7.98 6.52
CA ARG A 159 -18.60 -8.33 7.77
C ARG A 159 -18.64 -7.18 8.77
N ILE A 160 -18.51 -5.93 8.30
CA ILE A 160 -18.63 -4.75 9.17
C ILE A 160 -20.02 -4.69 9.78
N ILE A 161 -21.07 -4.87 8.98
CA ILE A 161 -22.45 -4.88 9.46
C ILE A 161 -22.68 -6.00 10.48
N LYS A 162 -22.16 -7.18 10.21
CA LYS A 162 -22.24 -8.29 11.17
C LYS A 162 -21.52 -7.97 12.46
N TYR A 163 -20.29 -7.45 12.37
CA TYR A 163 -19.51 -7.03 13.54
C TYR A 163 -20.24 -5.96 14.37
N PHE A 164 -20.92 -5.00 13.72
CA PHE A 164 -21.74 -4.01 14.42
C PHE A 164 -22.94 -4.64 15.12
N ALA A 165 -23.62 -5.59 14.44
CA ALA A 165 -24.75 -6.31 15.02
C ALA A 165 -24.34 -7.17 16.24
N ASP A 166 -23.19 -7.85 16.15
CA ASP A 166 -22.61 -8.63 17.27
C ASP A 166 -22.29 -7.73 18.49
N ASN A 167 -22.10 -6.41 18.26
CA ASN A 167 -21.87 -5.39 19.30
C ASN A 167 -23.12 -4.50 19.56
N GLY A 168 -24.30 -4.97 19.22
CA GLY A 168 -25.59 -4.34 19.57
C GLY A 168 -26.07 -3.21 18.65
N PHE A 169 -25.41 -2.98 17.49
CA PHE A 169 -25.81 -1.94 16.56
C PHE A 169 -26.24 -2.50 15.20
N THR A 170 -27.51 -2.43 14.88
CA THR A 170 -28.05 -2.91 13.60
C THR A 170 -27.95 -1.83 12.52
N LEU A 171 -27.13 -2.08 11.49
CA LEU A 171 -26.95 -1.20 10.34
C LEU A 171 -27.40 -1.90 9.05
N ARG A 172 -28.26 -1.25 8.25
CA ARG A 172 -28.66 -1.77 6.95
C ARG A 172 -27.53 -1.62 5.91
N LYS A 173 -27.33 -2.60 5.05
CA LYS A 173 -26.30 -2.56 3.99
C LYS A 173 -26.42 -1.31 3.10
N ALA A 174 -27.65 -0.94 2.70
CA ALA A 174 -27.88 0.26 1.92
C ALA A 174 -27.42 1.54 2.64
N THR A 175 -27.65 1.61 3.97
CA THR A 175 -27.20 2.75 4.80
C THR A 175 -25.67 2.77 4.90
N ALA A 176 -25.01 1.64 5.13
CA ALA A 176 -23.56 1.56 5.17
C ALA A 176 -22.93 2.02 3.84
N ASN A 177 -23.44 1.51 2.72
CA ASN A 177 -22.96 1.92 1.38
C ASN A 177 -23.22 3.42 1.12
N LYS A 178 -24.36 3.96 1.54
CA LYS A 178 -24.66 5.39 1.42
C LYS A 178 -23.71 6.24 2.27
N LEU A 179 -23.39 5.81 3.48
CA LEU A 179 -22.41 6.51 4.33
C LEU A 179 -21.02 6.52 3.68
N ILE A 180 -20.56 5.38 3.15
CA ILE A 180 -19.29 5.30 2.43
C ILE A 180 -19.27 6.24 1.21
N ALA A 181 -20.36 6.23 0.42
CA ALA A 181 -20.48 7.08 -0.75
C ALA A 181 -20.40 8.57 -0.36
N ARG A 182 -21.18 8.97 0.64
CA ARG A 182 -21.20 10.35 1.12
C ARG A 182 -19.88 10.78 1.78
N SER A 183 -19.17 9.86 2.43
CA SER A 183 -17.83 10.14 2.91
C SER A 183 -16.85 10.45 1.79
N ALA A 184 -16.96 9.75 0.64
CA ALA A 184 -16.16 10.07 -0.53
C ALA A 184 -16.47 11.47 -1.07
N ASP A 185 -17.75 11.85 -1.14
CA ASP A 185 -18.19 13.17 -1.59
C ASP A 185 -17.62 14.28 -0.67
N VAL A 186 -17.68 14.10 0.66
CA VAL A 186 -17.16 15.06 1.66
C VAL A 186 -15.64 15.21 1.56
N LEU A 187 -14.95 14.11 1.27
CA LEU A 187 -13.49 14.04 1.24
C LEU A 187 -12.90 14.30 -0.15
N GLU A 188 -13.72 14.57 -1.17
CA GLU A 188 -13.26 14.76 -2.56
C GLU A 188 -12.26 15.91 -2.70
N ASN A 189 -12.45 17.01 -1.99
CA ASN A 189 -11.52 18.14 -2.05
C ASN A 189 -10.15 17.80 -1.42
N PHE A 190 -10.11 16.97 -0.39
CA PHE A 190 -8.85 16.43 0.14
C PHE A 190 -8.14 15.56 -0.90
N TYR A 191 -8.89 14.71 -1.60
CA TYR A 191 -8.37 13.91 -2.70
C TYR A 191 -7.80 14.80 -3.82
N LYS A 192 -8.53 15.82 -4.26
CA LYS A 192 -8.06 16.78 -5.27
C LYS A 192 -6.77 17.49 -4.82
N ALA A 193 -6.71 17.89 -3.54
CA ALA A 193 -5.51 18.51 -2.99
C ALA A 193 -4.33 17.53 -2.95
N ILE A 194 -4.54 16.26 -2.61
CA ILE A 194 -3.49 15.22 -2.69
C ILE A 194 -2.99 15.09 -4.13
N CYS A 195 -3.88 15.02 -5.13
CA CYS A 195 -3.50 14.94 -6.55
C CYS A 195 -2.59 16.11 -6.94
N GLN A 196 -2.99 17.35 -6.61
CA GLN A 196 -2.21 18.55 -6.92
C GLN A 196 -0.84 18.52 -6.26
N VAL A 197 -0.78 18.19 -4.95
CA VAL A 197 0.49 18.15 -4.22
C VAL A 197 1.44 17.07 -4.74
N VAL A 198 0.92 15.90 -5.09
CA VAL A 198 1.73 14.81 -5.65
C VAL A 198 2.26 15.18 -7.04
N LEU A 199 1.43 15.76 -7.91
CA LEU A 199 1.84 16.16 -9.26
C LEU A 199 2.75 17.41 -9.29
N GLN A 200 2.89 18.11 -8.18
CA GLN A 200 3.87 19.20 -8.03
C GLN A 200 5.25 18.69 -7.57
N GLN A 201 5.40 17.40 -7.26
CA GLN A 201 6.70 16.88 -6.85
C GLN A 201 7.59 16.60 -8.07
N ASP A 202 8.88 16.78 -7.89
CA ASP A 202 9.92 16.54 -8.90
C ASP A 202 10.20 15.06 -9.17
N TYR A 203 9.68 14.17 -8.29
CA TYR A 203 9.79 12.72 -8.41
C TYR A 203 8.54 12.02 -7.90
N VAL A 204 7.96 11.17 -8.74
CA VAL A 204 6.81 10.33 -8.42
C VAL A 204 7.01 8.90 -8.88
N SER A 205 6.34 7.96 -8.23
CA SER A 205 6.25 6.56 -8.66
C SER A 205 4.84 6.29 -9.16
N ALA A 206 4.72 5.57 -10.26
CA ALA A 206 3.44 5.21 -10.86
C ALA A 206 3.35 3.70 -11.16
N ASP A 207 2.15 3.15 -11.00
CA ASP A 207 1.85 1.74 -11.31
C ASP A 207 0.33 1.55 -11.34
N GLU A 208 -0.18 0.45 -11.93
CA GLU A 208 -1.60 0.15 -11.93
C GLU A 208 -1.91 -1.24 -11.35
N THR A 209 -3.08 -1.34 -10.72
CA THR A 209 -3.62 -2.61 -10.23
C THR A 209 -5.06 -2.80 -10.66
N TYR A 210 -5.48 -4.04 -10.88
CA TYR A 210 -6.86 -4.31 -11.23
C TYR A 210 -7.71 -4.66 -10.00
N HIS A 211 -9.00 -4.36 -10.10
CA HIS A 211 -10.03 -4.95 -9.26
C HIS A 211 -11.25 -5.29 -10.12
N LYS A 212 -11.97 -6.35 -9.78
CA LYS A 212 -13.20 -6.67 -10.52
C LYS A 212 -14.32 -5.71 -10.17
N VAL A 213 -15.09 -5.30 -11.19
CA VAL A 213 -16.25 -4.41 -11.06
C VAL A 213 -17.49 -5.15 -11.55
N LEU A 214 -18.57 -5.10 -10.80
CA LEU A 214 -19.86 -5.63 -11.23
C LEU A 214 -20.45 -4.75 -12.32
N LEU A 215 -21.01 -5.39 -13.35
CA LEU A 215 -21.71 -4.75 -14.45
C LEU A 215 -23.21 -5.03 -14.35
N ALA A 216 -24.01 -4.03 -14.70
CA ALA A 216 -25.43 -4.26 -14.92
C ALA A 216 -25.60 -5.22 -16.12
N LYS A 217 -26.35 -6.30 -15.91
CA LYS A 217 -26.70 -7.22 -16.99
C LYS A 217 -27.93 -6.69 -17.70
N THR A 218 -27.81 -6.43 -18.99
CA THR A 218 -28.95 -6.08 -19.85
C THR A 218 -29.49 -7.29 -20.60
N LYS A 219 -28.63 -8.33 -20.78
CA LYS A 219 -28.98 -9.61 -21.41
C LYS A 219 -28.45 -10.78 -20.60
N PRO A 220 -29.04 -11.96 -20.67
CA PRO A 220 -28.58 -13.18 -19.95
C PRO A 220 -27.12 -13.54 -20.28
N THR A 221 -26.69 -13.27 -21.51
CA THR A 221 -25.33 -13.54 -22.02
C THR A 221 -24.27 -12.54 -21.55
N ASP A 222 -24.67 -11.43 -20.95
CA ASP A 222 -23.73 -10.38 -20.52
C ASP A 222 -22.85 -10.87 -19.39
N LYS A 223 -21.55 -10.51 -19.47
CA LYS A 223 -20.62 -10.74 -18.37
C LYS A 223 -21.04 -9.91 -17.15
N GLY A 224 -21.28 -10.58 -16.02
CA GLY A 224 -21.68 -9.90 -14.77
C GLY A 224 -20.56 -9.10 -14.09
N SER A 225 -19.32 -9.18 -14.58
CA SER A 225 -18.18 -8.42 -14.06
C SER A 225 -17.07 -8.29 -15.09
N LYS A 226 -16.26 -7.22 -14.97
CA LYS A 226 -15.01 -7.05 -15.72
C LYS A 226 -13.86 -6.66 -14.78
N LYS A 227 -12.62 -6.80 -15.25
CA LYS A 227 -11.46 -6.16 -14.61
C LYS A 227 -11.55 -4.66 -14.85
N GLY A 228 -11.51 -3.88 -13.79
CA GLY A 228 -11.29 -2.44 -13.85
C GLY A 228 -9.93 -2.12 -13.24
N TYR A 229 -9.24 -1.10 -13.76
CA TYR A 229 -7.89 -0.74 -13.31
C TYR A 229 -7.95 0.53 -12.48
N LEU A 230 -7.15 0.53 -11.40
CA LEU A 230 -6.85 1.70 -10.60
C LEU A 230 -5.39 2.04 -10.85
N TRP A 231 -5.15 3.27 -11.25
CA TRP A 231 -3.83 3.84 -11.47
C TRP A 231 -3.39 4.53 -10.20
N ALA A 232 -2.21 4.21 -9.71
CA ALA A 232 -1.65 4.80 -8.50
C ALA A 232 -0.49 5.71 -8.88
N VAL A 233 -0.47 6.92 -8.33
CA VAL A 233 0.65 7.84 -8.41
C VAL A 233 1.00 8.28 -7.00
N SER A 234 2.26 8.19 -6.63
CA SER A 234 2.73 8.44 -5.28
C SER A 234 3.94 9.37 -5.28
N ALA A 235 3.99 10.25 -4.31
CA ALA A 235 5.16 11.04 -3.93
C ALA A 235 5.85 10.38 -2.73
N PRO A 236 6.91 9.58 -2.92
CA PRO A 236 7.54 8.83 -1.84
C PRO A 236 8.07 9.71 -0.71
N LYS A 237 8.59 10.90 -1.03
CA LYS A 237 9.11 11.88 -0.04
C LYS A 237 8.05 12.38 0.93
N LEU A 238 6.79 12.50 0.47
CA LEU A 238 5.69 13.02 1.28
C LEU A 238 4.83 11.91 1.89
N GLY A 239 5.01 10.66 1.45
CA GLY A 239 4.10 9.59 1.84
C GLY A 239 2.67 9.83 1.36
N LEU A 240 2.48 10.55 0.26
CA LEU A 240 1.18 10.81 -0.35
C LEU A 240 1.00 9.94 -1.58
N VAL A 241 -0.22 9.45 -1.77
CA VAL A 241 -0.62 8.67 -2.94
C VAL A 241 -2.04 9.03 -3.35
N PHE A 242 -2.28 9.08 -4.65
CA PHE A 242 -3.64 9.11 -5.17
C PHE A 242 -3.88 7.98 -6.16
N PHE A 243 -5.14 7.55 -6.23
CA PHE A 243 -5.61 6.54 -7.17
C PHE A 243 -6.61 7.17 -8.13
N VAL A 244 -6.47 6.83 -9.41
CA VAL A 244 -7.41 7.24 -10.46
C VAL A 244 -8.16 6.02 -10.98
N TYR A 245 -9.46 6.17 -11.19
CA TYR A 245 -10.31 5.15 -11.77
C TYR A 245 -11.14 5.75 -12.91
N GLU A 246 -10.79 5.44 -14.15
CA GLU A 246 -11.48 5.90 -15.35
C GLU A 246 -12.28 4.76 -15.98
N ASP A 247 -13.48 4.52 -15.45
CA ASP A 247 -14.37 3.42 -15.85
C ASP A 247 -13.68 2.05 -16.02
N GLY A 248 -12.58 1.88 -15.27
CA GLY A 248 -11.75 0.70 -15.30
C GLY A 248 -10.88 0.57 -16.55
N SER A 249 -10.67 1.65 -17.27
CA SER A 249 -9.81 1.70 -18.45
C SER A 249 -8.34 1.41 -18.09
N ARG A 250 -7.67 0.65 -18.95
CA ARG A 250 -6.21 0.46 -18.96
C ARG A 250 -5.58 1.11 -20.21
N SER A 251 -6.26 2.08 -20.82
CA SER A 251 -5.74 2.76 -21.99
C SER A 251 -4.62 3.73 -21.66
N GLU A 252 -3.77 4.01 -22.64
CA GLU A 252 -2.70 5.01 -22.53
C GLU A 252 -3.25 6.41 -22.22
N GLN A 253 -4.47 6.73 -22.71
CA GLN A 253 -5.07 8.04 -22.49
C GLN A 253 -5.21 8.40 -21.00
N VAL A 254 -5.41 7.41 -20.12
CA VAL A 254 -5.51 7.67 -18.67
C VAL A 254 -4.19 8.21 -18.14
N ILE A 255 -3.07 7.60 -18.51
CA ILE A 255 -1.73 8.04 -18.10
C ILE A 255 -1.40 9.39 -18.71
N LEU A 256 -1.67 9.57 -19.98
CA LEU A 256 -1.42 10.85 -20.66
C LEU A 256 -2.23 12.00 -20.02
N ASN A 257 -3.46 11.74 -19.62
CA ASN A 257 -4.28 12.72 -18.90
C ASN A 257 -3.74 13.02 -17.49
N ILE A 258 -3.29 11.98 -16.76
CA ILE A 258 -2.73 12.17 -15.41
C ILE A 258 -1.48 13.06 -15.46
N PHE A 259 -0.61 12.86 -16.45
CA PHE A 259 0.69 13.50 -16.54
C PHE A 259 0.75 14.63 -17.60
N SER A 260 -0.40 15.13 -18.09
CA SER A 260 -0.46 16.15 -19.15
C SER A 260 0.37 17.41 -18.84
N ASP A 261 0.34 17.87 -17.61
CA ASP A 261 1.03 19.07 -17.14
C ASP A 261 2.20 18.77 -16.19
N TYR A 262 2.54 17.49 -16.03
CA TYR A 262 3.58 17.08 -15.11
C TYR A 262 4.97 17.41 -15.66
N LYS A 263 5.85 17.86 -14.73
CA LYS A 263 7.27 18.12 -15.00
C LYS A 263 8.11 17.45 -13.94
N GLY A 264 8.97 16.54 -14.35
CA GLY A 264 9.84 15.84 -13.41
C GLY A 264 10.09 14.38 -13.77
N THR A 265 10.44 13.60 -12.75
CA THR A 265 10.82 12.20 -12.92
C THR A 265 9.67 11.27 -12.53
N ILE A 266 9.37 10.31 -13.40
CA ILE A 266 8.37 9.25 -13.16
C ILE A 266 9.07 7.92 -13.10
N GLN A 267 8.96 7.20 -12.00
CA GLN A 267 9.38 5.80 -11.91
C GLN A 267 8.20 4.88 -12.19
N SER A 268 8.36 3.99 -13.18
CA SER A 268 7.34 3.02 -13.56
C SER A 268 7.96 1.71 -14.06
N ASP A 269 7.14 0.70 -14.30
CA ASP A 269 7.51 -0.43 -15.14
C ASP A 269 7.53 -0.03 -16.63
N ALA A 270 7.88 -0.99 -17.50
CA ALA A 270 7.94 -0.77 -18.95
C ALA A 270 6.58 -0.95 -19.64
N TYR A 271 5.46 -0.80 -18.95
CA TYR A 271 4.17 -0.85 -19.60
C TYR A 271 4.04 0.26 -20.66
N ALA A 272 3.61 -0.12 -21.86
CA ALA A 272 3.66 0.75 -23.06
C ALA A 272 3.11 2.17 -22.86
N PRO A 273 2.01 2.41 -22.11
CA PRO A 273 1.53 3.76 -21.85
C PRO A 273 2.55 4.66 -21.13
N TYR A 274 3.34 4.14 -20.20
CA TYR A 274 4.36 4.95 -19.52
C TYR A 274 5.50 5.33 -20.47
N ARG A 275 5.86 4.44 -21.41
CA ARG A 275 6.90 4.70 -22.41
C ARG A 275 6.52 5.81 -23.40
N LYS A 276 5.23 6.10 -23.57
CA LYS A 276 4.77 7.26 -24.37
C LYS A 276 5.22 8.59 -23.77
N LEU A 277 5.42 8.65 -22.45
CA LEU A 277 5.90 9.84 -21.76
C LEU A 277 7.39 10.15 -22.03
N GLU A 278 8.14 9.24 -22.69
CA GLU A 278 9.52 9.47 -23.14
C GLU A 278 9.59 10.18 -24.51
N SER A 279 8.46 10.45 -25.14
CA SER A 279 8.43 11.07 -26.47
C SER A 279 8.67 12.58 -26.39
N ASP A 280 9.04 13.19 -27.53
CA ASP A 280 9.23 14.62 -27.66
C ASP A 280 7.98 15.46 -27.33
N ALA A 281 6.82 14.82 -27.24
CA ALA A 281 5.59 15.47 -26.80
C ALA A 281 5.59 15.81 -25.28
N TYR A 282 6.48 15.19 -24.49
CA TYR A 282 6.60 15.36 -23.04
C TYR A 282 8.05 15.68 -22.63
N PRO A 283 8.64 16.78 -23.14
CA PRO A 283 10.08 17.06 -22.98
C PRO A 283 10.49 17.33 -21.52
N ASP A 284 9.54 17.69 -20.66
CA ASP A 284 9.77 17.99 -19.27
C ASP A 284 9.66 16.73 -18.37
N ILE A 285 9.37 15.55 -18.94
CA ILE A 285 9.22 14.30 -18.22
C ILE A 285 10.44 13.41 -18.46
N MET A 286 11.06 12.95 -17.38
CA MET A 286 12.07 11.90 -17.41
C MET A 286 11.47 10.62 -16.81
N ARG A 287 11.31 9.56 -17.62
CA ARG A 287 10.91 8.26 -17.07
C ARG A 287 12.14 7.46 -16.66
N ILE A 288 12.08 6.85 -15.48
CA ILE A 288 13.10 5.92 -14.98
C ILE A 288 12.52 4.52 -14.79
N ALA A 289 13.33 3.51 -15.05
CA ALA A 289 12.93 2.11 -15.00
C ALA A 289 12.82 1.56 -13.57
N CYS A 290 12.26 0.36 -13.48
CA CYS A 290 12.29 -0.48 -12.27
C CYS A 290 13.26 -1.64 -12.47
N LEU A 291 14.44 -1.60 -11.85
CA LEU A 291 15.44 -2.68 -11.97
C LEU A 291 14.93 -4.04 -11.49
N GLN A 292 13.95 -4.06 -10.56
CA GLN A 292 13.38 -5.31 -10.07
C GLN A 292 12.57 -6.05 -11.15
N HIS A 293 11.90 -5.32 -12.07
CA HIS A 293 11.21 -5.93 -13.21
C HIS A 293 12.21 -6.53 -14.18
N VAL A 294 13.25 -5.78 -14.56
CA VAL A 294 14.35 -6.27 -15.41
C VAL A 294 14.95 -7.54 -14.81
N LYS A 295 15.33 -7.48 -13.54
CA LYS A 295 15.94 -8.61 -12.83
C LYS A 295 15.04 -9.84 -12.76
N ARG A 296 13.73 -9.65 -12.58
CA ARG A 296 12.76 -10.75 -12.49
C ARG A 296 12.68 -11.56 -13.78
N ASP A 297 12.73 -10.89 -14.93
CA ASP A 297 12.67 -11.57 -16.22
C ASP A 297 13.88 -12.49 -16.42
N PHE A 298 15.08 -12.09 -15.97
CA PHE A 298 16.26 -12.96 -15.99
C PHE A 298 16.19 -14.09 -14.94
N ILE A 299 15.65 -13.85 -13.76
CA ILE A 299 15.41 -14.91 -12.76
C ILE A 299 14.44 -15.96 -13.29
N ASP A 300 13.42 -15.54 -14.05
CA ASP A 300 12.41 -16.43 -14.65
C ASP A 300 13.00 -17.32 -15.77
N CYS A 301 14.19 -17.01 -16.32
CA CYS A 301 14.95 -17.90 -17.23
C CYS A 301 15.43 -19.18 -16.54
N GLY A 302 15.58 -19.16 -15.21
CA GLY A 302 16.01 -20.30 -14.41
C GLY A 302 17.48 -20.24 -14.00
N LYS A 303 17.79 -20.99 -12.94
CA LYS A 303 19.16 -21.01 -12.35
C LYS A 303 20.20 -21.73 -13.23
N GLU A 304 19.76 -22.54 -14.18
CA GLU A 304 20.63 -23.30 -15.09
C GLU A 304 21.09 -22.44 -16.26
N ASP A 305 20.47 -21.30 -16.52
CA ASP A 305 20.85 -20.36 -17.56
C ASP A 305 21.98 -19.45 -17.05
N LYS A 306 23.20 -19.72 -17.47
CA LYS A 306 24.41 -19.01 -17.02
C LYS A 306 24.38 -17.53 -17.43
N ASP A 307 23.96 -17.23 -18.65
CA ASP A 307 23.89 -15.86 -19.14
C ASP A 307 22.88 -15.03 -18.33
N ALA A 308 21.73 -15.62 -18.06
CA ALA A 308 20.73 -14.97 -17.21
C ALA A 308 21.26 -14.71 -15.78
N GLN A 309 22.02 -15.67 -15.20
CA GLN A 309 22.61 -15.50 -13.88
C GLN A 309 23.68 -14.41 -13.86
N GLU A 310 24.51 -14.31 -14.90
CA GLU A 310 25.52 -13.23 -15.03
C GLU A 310 24.83 -11.85 -15.06
N VAL A 311 23.75 -11.68 -15.83
CA VAL A 311 22.98 -10.43 -15.84
C VAL A 311 22.37 -10.13 -14.46
N VAL A 312 21.82 -11.15 -13.77
CA VAL A 312 21.31 -10.99 -12.40
C VAL A 312 22.41 -10.54 -11.44
N ASP A 313 23.63 -11.06 -11.60
CA ASP A 313 24.77 -10.68 -10.74
C ASP A 313 25.24 -9.25 -11.04
N ILE A 314 25.25 -8.81 -12.29
CA ILE A 314 25.49 -7.41 -12.66
C ILE A 314 24.44 -6.50 -12.03
N LEU A 315 23.14 -6.81 -12.17
CA LEU A 315 22.07 -6.04 -11.57
C LEU A 315 22.16 -5.99 -10.03
N ASN A 316 22.62 -7.08 -9.39
CA ASN A 316 22.85 -7.13 -7.95
C ASN A 316 23.98 -6.19 -7.50
N ARG A 317 24.94 -5.86 -8.37
CA ARG A 317 26.00 -4.90 -8.04
C ARG A 317 25.41 -3.52 -7.78
N PHE A 318 24.43 -3.05 -8.57
CA PHE A 318 23.73 -1.78 -8.30
C PHE A 318 23.13 -1.75 -6.90
N TYR A 319 22.38 -2.79 -6.50
CA TYR A 319 21.78 -2.86 -5.17
C TYR A 319 22.83 -2.92 -4.05
N ARG A 320 23.97 -3.57 -4.27
CA ARG A 320 25.04 -3.63 -3.27
C ARG A 320 25.69 -2.27 -3.08
N GLU A 321 25.99 -1.57 -4.17
CA GLU A 321 26.61 -0.24 -4.13
C GLU A 321 25.65 0.78 -3.52
N ASP A 322 24.45 0.91 -4.05
CA ASP A 322 23.45 1.89 -3.60
C ASP A 322 23.08 1.73 -2.11
N LYS A 323 23.21 0.53 -1.56
CA LYS A 323 22.95 0.24 -0.14
C LYS A 323 24.04 0.74 0.81
N LYS A 324 25.29 0.96 0.33
CA LYS A 324 26.41 1.39 1.18
C LYS A 324 26.17 2.78 1.78
N HIS A 325 25.50 3.63 1.02
CA HIS A 325 25.16 4.98 1.42
C HIS A 325 23.69 5.25 1.17
N LYS A 326 23.07 6.01 2.08
CA LYS A 326 21.66 6.40 1.96
C LYS A 326 21.49 7.85 2.34
N VAL A 327 20.67 8.56 1.58
CA VAL A 327 20.27 9.93 1.91
C VAL A 327 19.67 9.98 3.32
N GLY A 328 20.10 10.96 4.12
CA GLY A 328 19.66 11.14 5.51
C GLY A 328 20.33 10.22 6.55
N VAL A 329 21.20 9.30 6.13
CA VAL A 329 21.96 8.44 7.04
C VAL A 329 23.40 8.94 7.10
N ASN A 330 23.94 9.10 8.30
CA ASN A 330 25.32 9.62 8.53
C ASN A 330 25.62 10.97 7.85
N GLY A 331 24.60 11.82 7.69
CA GLY A 331 24.74 13.14 7.10
C GLY A 331 24.78 13.18 5.57
N TRP A 332 24.57 12.06 4.88
CA TRP A 332 24.56 12.01 3.41
C TRP A 332 23.37 12.81 2.84
N THR A 333 23.70 13.75 1.97
CA THR A 333 22.74 14.56 1.21
C THR A 333 22.33 13.84 -0.09
N VAL A 334 21.37 14.42 -0.80
CA VAL A 334 20.97 13.95 -2.15
C VAL A 334 22.12 14.12 -3.13
N GLU A 335 22.85 15.22 -3.02
CA GLU A 335 23.99 15.57 -3.86
C GLU A 335 25.17 14.60 -3.62
N ASP A 336 25.47 14.27 -2.37
CA ASP A 336 26.49 13.29 -2.02
C ASP A 336 26.15 11.91 -2.61
N HIS A 337 24.88 11.51 -2.50
CA HIS A 337 24.43 10.22 -3.03
C HIS A 337 24.43 10.20 -4.56
N LEU A 338 24.11 11.34 -5.20
CA LEU A 338 24.23 11.47 -6.66
C LEU A 338 25.70 11.34 -7.11
N ALA A 339 26.62 12.06 -6.46
CA ALA A 339 28.04 11.96 -6.77
C ALA A 339 28.57 10.52 -6.60
N TYR A 340 28.12 9.83 -5.54
CA TYR A 340 28.48 8.44 -5.33
C TYR A 340 27.90 7.53 -6.42
N ARG A 341 26.62 7.70 -6.82
CA ARG A 341 26.04 6.96 -7.95
C ARG A 341 26.82 7.15 -9.23
N GLN A 342 27.24 8.38 -9.51
CA GLN A 342 28.04 8.70 -10.69
C GLN A 342 29.44 8.07 -10.65
N SER A 343 29.96 7.72 -9.48
CA SER A 343 31.26 7.07 -9.35
C SER A 343 31.25 5.57 -9.65
N TYR A 344 30.13 4.87 -9.45
CA TYR A 344 30.06 3.41 -9.63
C TYR A 344 29.13 2.95 -10.76
N ALA A 345 28.09 3.74 -11.09
CA ALA A 345 27.08 3.30 -12.02
C ALA A 345 27.59 3.17 -13.47
N PRO A 346 28.45 4.08 -14.00
CA PRO A 346 28.92 3.96 -15.39
C PRO A 346 29.55 2.62 -15.70
N ASP A 347 30.43 2.11 -14.85
CA ASP A 347 31.13 0.83 -15.07
C ASP A 347 30.14 -0.34 -15.07
N ILE A 348 29.16 -0.32 -14.13
CA ILE A 348 28.18 -1.41 -14.05
C ILE A 348 27.19 -1.34 -15.22
N LEU A 349 26.83 -0.12 -15.67
CA LEU A 349 25.98 0.07 -16.85
C LEU A 349 26.67 -0.43 -18.11
N GLN A 350 27.98 -0.17 -18.26
CA GLN A 350 28.75 -0.67 -19.38
C GLN A 350 28.80 -2.20 -19.39
N ASP A 351 29.13 -2.84 -18.25
CA ASP A 351 29.12 -4.31 -18.12
C ASP A 351 27.74 -4.88 -18.46
N LEU A 352 26.66 -4.21 -18.04
CA LEU A 352 25.30 -4.63 -18.34
C LEU A 352 25.01 -4.56 -19.85
N LEU A 353 25.37 -3.45 -20.51
CA LEU A 353 25.14 -3.28 -21.94
C LEU A 353 25.92 -4.33 -22.75
N GLU A 354 27.22 -4.47 -22.48
CA GLU A 354 28.09 -5.43 -23.17
C GLU A 354 27.53 -6.85 -23.04
N LYS A 355 27.09 -7.25 -21.83
CA LYS A 355 26.53 -8.60 -21.66
C LYS A 355 25.20 -8.77 -22.38
N LEU A 356 24.31 -7.75 -22.39
CA LEU A 356 23.06 -7.81 -23.13
C LEU A 356 23.29 -7.89 -24.64
N GLU A 357 24.24 -7.15 -25.18
CA GLU A 357 24.63 -7.19 -26.60
C GLU A 357 25.29 -8.52 -26.98
N GLU A 358 26.18 -9.05 -26.13
CA GLU A 358 26.77 -10.39 -26.28
C GLU A 358 25.65 -11.43 -26.45
N ILE A 359 24.70 -11.49 -25.52
CA ILE A 359 23.62 -12.47 -25.58
C ILE A 359 22.72 -12.25 -26.79
N SER A 360 22.40 -10.98 -27.11
CA SER A 360 21.53 -10.62 -28.24
C SER A 360 22.13 -11.01 -29.58
N SER A 361 23.48 -10.99 -29.71
CA SER A 361 24.21 -11.34 -30.95
C SER A 361 24.34 -12.83 -31.21
N ARG A 362 23.97 -13.67 -30.27
CA ARG A 362 24.10 -15.14 -30.38
C ARG A 362 23.17 -15.72 -31.42
N LYS A 363 23.74 -16.51 -32.35
CA LYS A 363 22.96 -17.16 -33.42
C LYS A 363 22.08 -18.32 -32.96
N ASP A 364 22.39 -18.91 -31.80
CA ASP A 364 21.62 -19.99 -31.16
C ASP A 364 20.50 -19.50 -30.26
N LEU A 365 20.40 -18.19 -30.03
CA LEU A 365 19.33 -17.59 -29.21
C LEU A 365 17.98 -17.62 -29.97
N LEU A 366 17.09 -18.46 -29.51
CA LEU A 366 15.73 -18.53 -30.09
C LEU A 366 14.96 -17.26 -29.82
N PRO A 367 14.39 -16.55 -30.83
CA PRO A 367 13.75 -15.24 -30.66
C PRO A 367 12.56 -15.19 -29.65
N LYS A 368 11.95 -16.34 -29.37
CA LYS A 368 10.82 -16.48 -28.41
C LYS A 368 11.22 -17.18 -27.12
N SER A 369 12.51 -17.41 -26.88
CA SER A 369 12.98 -17.93 -25.59
C SER A 369 12.78 -16.91 -24.49
N THR A 370 12.70 -17.39 -23.25
CA THR A 370 12.57 -16.50 -22.07
C THR A 370 13.77 -15.55 -22.00
N LEU A 371 14.98 -16.05 -22.29
CA LEU A 371 16.19 -15.23 -22.30
C LEU A 371 16.13 -14.14 -23.37
N ALA A 372 15.74 -14.47 -24.62
CA ALA A 372 15.63 -13.46 -25.67
C ALA A 372 14.60 -12.36 -25.32
N GLN A 373 13.49 -12.73 -24.68
CA GLN A 373 12.49 -11.77 -24.23
C GLN A 373 13.03 -10.88 -23.10
N ALA A 374 13.75 -11.47 -22.13
CA ALA A 374 14.38 -10.74 -21.04
C ALA A 374 15.43 -9.73 -21.53
N VAL A 375 16.29 -10.16 -22.46
CA VAL A 375 17.31 -9.31 -23.08
C VAL A 375 16.64 -8.18 -23.88
N GLY A 376 15.66 -8.49 -24.72
CA GLY A 376 14.92 -7.48 -25.49
C GLY A 376 14.21 -6.46 -24.57
N TYR A 377 13.65 -6.91 -23.46
CA TYR A 377 13.08 -6.04 -22.45
C TYR A 377 14.13 -5.10 -21.84
N ALA A 378 15.27 -5.67 -21.39
CA ALA A 378 16.34 -4.90 -20.75
C ALA A 378 16.98 -3.87 -21.72
N LEU A 379 17.22 -4.24 -22.98
CA LEU A 379 17.73 -3.32 -24.00
C LEU A 379 16.75 -2.19 -24.29
N ASN A 380 15.44 -2.50 -24.37
CA ASN A 380 14.41 -1.48 -24.57
C ASN A 380 14.27 -0.51 -23.37
N GLU A 381 14.65 -0.93 -22.17
CA GLU A 381 14.61 -0.13 -20.95
C GLU A 381 15.97 0.49 -20.60
N TYR A 382 17.02 0.24 -21.40
CA TYR A 382 18.38 0.60 -21.01
C TYR A 382 18.56 2.09 -20.74
N ASN A 383 18.00 2.97 -21.56
CA ASN A 383 18.05 4.41 -21.33
C ASN A 383 17.36 4.80 -19.99
N ALA A 384 16.18 4.25 -19.73
CA ALA A 384 15.46 4.50 -18.49
C ALA A 384 16.17 3.89 -17.26
N ILE A 385 16.97 2.84 -17.44
CA ILE A 385 17.89 2.29 -16.42
C ILE A 385 19.00 3.29 -16.13
N CYS A 386 19.67 3.83 -17.18
CA CYS A 386 20.71 4.85 -17.03
C CYS A 386 20.17 6.09 -16.30
N ASP A 387 18.93 6.48 -16.58
CA ASP A 387 18.31 7.66 -16.01
C ASP A 387 18.04 7.56 -14.49
N ILE A 388 17.97 6.35 -13.92
CA ILE A 388 17.90 6.15 -12.48
C ILE A 388 19.07 6.84 -11.76
N PHE A 389 20.26 6.79 -12.34
CA PHE A 389 21.51 7.26 -11.74
C PHE A 389 21.79 8.75 -12.00
N LYS A 390 20.90 9.46 -12.70
CA LYS A 390 20.95 10.91 -12.87
C LYS A 390 20.41 11.67 -11.65
N ARG A 391 19.87 10.96 -10.66
CA ARG A 391 19.32 11.53 -9.42
C ARG A 391 19.84 10.76 -8.20
N GLY A 392 20.05 11.45 -7.09
CA GLY A 392 20.45 10.84 -5.81
C GLY A 392 19.29 10.41 -4.92
N ASP A 393 18.06 10.82 -5.25
CA ASP A 393 16.87 10.67 -4.39
C ASP A 393 15.83 9.66 -4.93
N THR A 394 16.11 9.04 -6.08
CA THR A 394 15.26 8.00 -6.65
C THR A 394 15.58 6.62 -6.08
N ALA A 395 14.60 5.71 -6.06
CA ALA A 395 14.85 4.31 -5.77
C ALA A 395 15.32 3.56 -7.02
N LEU A 396 16.05 2.44 -6.83
CA LEU A 396 16.44 1.56 -7.94
C LEU A 396 15.27 0.77 -8.51
N ASP A 397 14.18 0.65 -7.75
CA ASP A 397 13.02 -0.13 -8.12
C ASP A 397 11.70 0.53 -7.69
N ASN A 398 10.61 0.06 -8.27
CA ASN A 398 9.25 0.56 -8.01
C ASN A 398 8.55 -0.17 -6.84
N ASN A 399 9.31 -0.87 -5.98
CA ASN A 399 8.76 -1.65 -4.86
C ASN A 399 7.95 -0.80 -3.88
N TYR A 400 8.20 0.51 -3.82
CA TYR A 400 7.44 1.42 -2.96
C TYR A 400 5.96 1.45 -3.37
N ILE A 401 5.66 1.74 -4.63
CA ILE A 401 4.28 1.79 -5.14
C ILE A 401 3.64 0.40 -5.18
N GLU A 402 4.41 -0.66 -5.46
CA GLU A 402 3.91 -2.03 -5.41
C GLU A 402 3.42 -2.41 -4.00
N ARG A 403 4.14 -2.00 -2.95
CA ARG A 403 3.70 -2.18 -1.56
C ARG A 403 2.41 -1.41 -1.26
N ILE A 404 2.26 -0.21 -1.79
CA ILE A 404 1.02 0.57 -1.70
C ILE A 404 -0.15 -0.18 -2.34
N GLN A 405 0.04 -0.73 -3.51
CA GLN A 405 -1.00 -1.50 -4.21
C GLN A 405 -1.41 -2.79 -3.50
N ARG A 406 -0.58 -3.30 -2.58
CA ARG A 406 -0.93 -4.47 -1.74
C ARG A 406 -2.19 -4.22 -0.90
N TYR A 407 -2.48 -3.01 -0.49
CA TYR A 407 -3.73 -2.69 0.22
C TYR A 407 -4.96 -3.03 -0.63
N ILE A 408 -4.94 -2.67 -1.92
CA ILE A 408 -6.03 -3.01 -2.85
C ILE A 408 -6.03 -4.50 -3.17
N SER A 409 -4.88 -5.11 -3.42
CA SER A 409 -4.77 -6.51 -3.78
C SER A 409 -5.18 -7.46 -2.64
N LEU A 410 -4.94 -7.08 -1.38
CA LEU A 410 -5.44 -7.80 -0.20
C LEU A 410 -6.94 -7.59 -0.03
N SER A 411 -7.41 -6.35 -0.19
CA SER A 411 -8.84 -6.03 -0.14
C SER A 411 -9.63 -6.81 -1.21
N ARG A 412 -9.08 -7.01 -2.40
CA ARG A 412 -9.65 -7.82 -3.48
C ARG A 412 -9.89 -9.28 -3.10
N ARG A 413 -9.08 -9.85 -2.20
CA ARG A 413 -9.28 -11.22 -1.69
C ARG A 413 -10.46 -11.30 -0.72
N ASN A 414 -10.76 -10.23 -0.02
CA ASN A 414 -11.86 -10.16 0.95
C ASN A 414 -13.17 -9.68 0.31
N SER A 415 -13.07 -8.67 -0.57
CA SER A 415 -14.19 -8.08 -1.30
C SER A 415 -13.98 -8.29 -2.79
N MET A 416 -14.50 -9.36 -3.34
CA MET A 416 -14.21 -9.83 -4.70
C MET A 416 -14.53 -8.81 -5.81
N PHE A 417 -15.44 -7.86 -5.54
CA PHE A 417 -15.93 -6.89 -6.53
C PHE A 417 -16.13 -5.51 -5.92
N PHE A 418 -15.92 -4.46 -6.73
CA PHE A 418 -16.63 -3.21 -6.57
C PHE A 418 -18.05 -3.35 -7.11
N GLY A 419 -19.03 -2.78 -6.42
CA GLY A 419 -20.44 -2.93 -6.77
C GLY A 419 -20.87 -2.24 -8.06
N SER A 420 -20.09 -1.24 -8.51
CA SER A 420 -20.31 -0.47 -9.74
C SER A 420 -19.05 0.31 -10.11
N HIS A 421 -19.02 0.92 -11.30
CA HIS A 421 -17.97 1.87 -11.70
C HIS A 421 -17.91 3.08 -10.77
N GLU A 422 -19.05 3.65 -10.44
CA GLU A 422 -19.16 4.76 -9.49
C GLU A 422 -18.60 4.38 -8.10
N GLY A 423 -18.92 3.17 -7.62
CA GLY A 423 -18.36 2.64 -6.38
C GLY A 423 -16.85 2.44 -6.42
N ALA A 424 -16.29 2.10 -7.57
CA ALA A 424 -14.85 1.99 -7.79
C ALA A 424 -14.17 3.38 -7.80
N GLY A 425 -14.78 4.39 -8.42
CA GLY A 425 -14.30 5.77 -8.39
C GLY A 425 -14.26 6.33 -6.95
N ARG A 426 -15.33 6.14 -6.19
CA ARG A 426 -15.36 6.52 -4.77
C ARG A 426 -14.33 5.77 -3.94
N ALA A 427 -14.09 4.49 -4.24
CA ALA A 427 -13.05 3.73 -3.57
C ALA A 427 -11.65 4.27 -3.89
N ALA A 428 -11.38 4.77 -5.10
CA ALA A 428 -10.13 5.42 -5.45
C ALA A 428 -9.87 6.65 -4.55
N ILE A 429 -10.87 7.52 -4.38
CA ILE A 429 -10.81 8.67 -3.47
C ILE A 429 -10.46 8.22 -2.03
N LEU A 430 -11.21 7.26 -1.50
CA LEU A 430 -11.07 6.83 -0.11
C LEU A 430 -9.77 6.05 0.15
N TYR A 431 -9.30 5.24 -0.81
CA TYR A 431 -7.97 4.60 -0.72
C TYR A 431 -6.85 5.63 -0.75
N SER A 432 -6.96 6.70 -1.55
CA SER A 432 -5.95 7.76 -1.62
C SER A 432 -5.71 8.39 -0.25
N ILE A 433 -6.78 8.73 0.45
CA ILE A 433 -6.71 9.32 1.78
C ILE A 433 -6.24 8.28 2.82
N ALA A 434 -6.87 7.10 2.84
CA ALA A 434 -6.58 6.07 3.83
C ALA A 434 -5.13 5.61 3.78
N ILE A 435 -4.61 5.39 2.58
CA ILE A 435 -3.23 4.92 2.40
C ILE A 435 -2.24 6.05 2.67
N SER A 436 -2.52 7.29 2.26
CA SER A 436 -1.69 8.44 2.60
C SER A 436 -1.59 8.65 4.12
N CYS A 437 -2.68 8.49 4.87
CA CYS A 437 -2.64 8.45 6.34
C CYS A 437 -1.72 7.34 6.84
N ARG A 438 -1.86 6.13 6.30
CA ARG A 438 -1.05 4.97 6.71
C ARG A 438 0.43 5.16 6.43
N LEU A 439 0.80 5.74 5.29
CA LEU A 439 2.18 6.02 4.91
C LEU A 439 2.84 7.04 5.85
N ASN A 440 2.05 7.97 6.38
CA ASN A 440 2.48 8.98 7.35
C ASN A 440 2.30 8.56 8.82
N GLY A 441 1.99 7.30 9.09
CA GLY A 441 1.82 6.80 10.46
C GLY A 441 0.60 7.33 11.19
N ILE A 442 -0.38 7.90 10.47
CA ILE A 442 -1.55 8.55 11.02
C ILE A 442 -2.69 7.53 11.18
N ASN A 443 -3.39 7.59 12.31
CA ASN A 443 -4.62 6.86 12.53
C ASN A 443 -5.75 7.46 11.68
N LEU A 444 -6.28 6.68 10.72
CA LEU A 444 -7.35 7.16 9.82
C LEU A 444 -8.60 7.61 10.56
N PHE A 445 -8.97 6.92 11.65
CA PHE A 445 -10.14 7.28 12.43
C PHE A 445 -10.02 8.70 13.01
N GLU A 446 -8.91 8.99 13.68
CA GLU A 446 -8.63 10.30 14.28
C GLU A 446 -8.55 11.39 13.21
N TYR A 447 -7.86 11.10 12.11
CA TYR A 447 -7.74 12.01 10.99
C TYR A 447 -9.09 12.42 10.41
N ILE A 448 -9.94 11.43 10.09
CA ILE A 448 -11.27 11.68 9.49
C ILE A 448 -12.17 12.48 10.44
N CYS A 449 -12.17 12.18 11.75
CA CYS A 449 -12.91 12.96 12.72
C CYS A 449 -12.49 14.43 12.69
N ASP A 450 -11.20 14.69 12.82
CA ASP A 450 -10.63 16.04 12.90
C ASP A 450 -10.88 16.86 11.62
N VAL A 451 -10.57 16.27 10.45
CA VAL A 451 -10.69 17.04 9.19
C VAL A 451 -12.15 17.34 8.82
N ILE A 452 -13.09 16.43 9.11
CA ILE A 452 -14.52 16.69 8.88
C ILE A 452 -15.01 17.81 9.81
N GLU A 453 -14.60 17.79 11.08
CA GLU A 453 -14.98 18.83 12.05
C GLU A 453 -14.40 20.20 11.65
N LYS A 454 -13.13 20.26 11.28
CA LYS A 454 -12.45 21.49 10.85
C LYS A 454 -13.02 22.09 9.57
N THR A 455 -13.52 21.26 8.67
CA THR A 455 -14.03 21.70 7.37
C THR A 455 -15.56 21.75 7.29
N ALA A 456 -16.26 21.49 8.39
CA ALA A 456 -17.72 21.43 8.42
C ALA A 456 -18.42 22.71 7.90
N GLU A 457 -17.77 23.86 8.04
CA GLU A 457 -18.29 25.17 7.61
C GLU A 457 -17.68 25.64 6.27
N TRP A 458 -16.79 24.84 5.66
CA TRP A 458 -16.14 25.23 4.41
C TRP A 458 -17.10 25.09 3.23
N GLN A 459 -16.96 26.00 2.28
CA GLN A 459 -17.78 25.96 1.06
C GLN A 459 -17.25 24.90 0.08
N PRO A 460 -18.11 24.31 -0.75
CA PRO A 460 -17.68 23.30 -1.73
C PRO A 460 -16.60 23.80 -2.72
N ASN A 461 -16.55 25.11 -2.98
CA ASN A 461 -15.58 25.76 -3.87
C ASN A 461 -14.34 26.29 -3.12
N THR A 462 -14.10 25.87 -1.87
CA THR A 462 -12.90 26.24 -1.14
C THR A 462 -11.65 25.80 -1.92
N PRO A 463 -10.69 26.71 -2.18
CA PRO A 463 -9.47 26.40 -2.91
C PRO A 463 -8.69 25.27 -2.28
N TRP A 464 -8.08 24.41 -3.12
CA TRP A 464 -7.35 23.23 -2.64
C TRP A 464 -6.16 23.57 -1.73
N GLU A 465 -5.56 24.74 -1.89
CA GLU A 465 -4.46 25.24 -1.06
C GLU A 465 -4.83 25.31 0.43
N LYS A 466 -6.08 25.62 0.75
CA LYS A 466 -6.56 25.61 2.14
C LYS A 466 -6.55 24.23 2.77
N TYR A 467 -6.67 23.18 1.95
CA TYR A 467 -6.60 21.80 2.44
C TYR A 467 -5.17 21.33 2.68
N ARG A 468 -4.14 22.05 2.15
CA ARG A 468 -2.72 21.64 2.18
C ARG A 468 -2.21 21.31 3.58
N ASP A 469 -2.53 22.12 4.57
CA ASP A 469 -2.06 21.93 5.95
C ASP A 469 -2.84 20.84 6.70
N LEU A 470 -3.97 20.39 6.14
CA LEU A 470 -4.76 19.28 6.65
C LEU A 470 -4.44 17.96 5.93
N LEU A 471 -3.58 17.94 4.91
CA LEU A 471 -3.19 16.70 4.25
C LEU A 471 -2.32 15.81 5.16
N PRO A 472 -2.34 14.48 4.97
CA PRO A 472 -1.69 13.55 5.89
C PRO A 472 -0.20 13.81 6.15
N ASP A 473 0.56 14.34 5.20
CA ASP A 473 1.97 14.66 5.38
C ASP A 473 2.23 15.88 6.28
N ARG A 474 1.24 16.75 6.49
CA ARG A 474 1.32 17.94 7.35
C ARG A 474 0.39 17.90 8.56
N TRP A 475 -0.62 17.04 8.52
CA TRP A 475 -1.58 16.95 9.61
C TRP A 475 -0.91 16.60 10.93
N LYS A 476 -1.22 17.38 11.97
CA LYS A 476 -0.78 17.13 13.34
C LYS A 476 -2.02 16.92 14.21
N LYS A 477 -2.01 15.85 14.99
CA LYS A 477 -3.01 15.63 16.02
C LYS A 477 -2.98 16.83 16.99
N GLN A 478 -4.09 17.49 17.19
CA GLN A 478 -4.19 18.48 18.27
C GLN A 478 -4.07 17.72 19.58
N GLN A 479 -3.06 18.06 20.39
CA GLN A 479 -3.03 17.62 21.79
C GLN A 479 -4.28 18.25 22.45
N GLN A 480 -5.21 17.42 22.88
CA GLN A 480 -6.27 17.85 23.77
C GLN A 480 -5.59 18.27 25.08
N HIS A 481 -5.58 19.58 25.36
CA HIS A 481 -5.20 20.14 26.65
C HIS A 481 -6.30 19.92 27.67
#